data_8c5fd89b6b787ae104d913bd419ad1ba
#
_entry.id   8c5fd89b6b787ae104d913bd419ad1ba
#
_cell.length_a   1.000
_cell.length_b   1.000
_cell.length_c   1.000
_cell.angle_alpha   90.00
_cell.angle_beta   90.00
_cell.angle_gamma   90.00
#
_symmetry.space_group_name_H-M   'P 1'
#
loop_
_entity.id
_entity.type
_entity.pdbx_description
1 polymer ?
#
loop_
_entity_poly.entity_id
_entity_poly.type
_entity_poly.pdbx_seq_one_letter_code
_entity_poly.pdbx_strand_id
1 'polypeptide(L)'
;MKRAVTLKENYEFRRMYQRGASAVGGGMVVYCRKNKLGHNRLGITVSVKLGHAVVHNRARRRLREVYRLNSGRLRQGYDMILVARGRTLTASWKELNDTFLRLCRKLELLEDRS
;
A
#
# COMPACT_ATOMS: atom_id res chain seq x y z
N MET A 1 -7.43 -3.41 -18.01
CA MET A 1 -6.55 -3.15 -16.86
C MET A 1 -6.58 -4.33 -15.91
N LYS A 2 -5.42 -4.79 -15.52
CA LYS A 2 -5.33 -5.95 -14.63
C LYS A 2 -5.70 -5.57 -13.21
N ARG A 3 -6.47 -6.41 -12.55
CA ARG A 3 -6.73 -6.25 -11.13
C ARG A 3 -5.46 -6.50 -10.34
N ALA A 4 -5.30 -5.79 -9.23
CA ALA A 4 -4.22 -6.08 -8.32
C ALA A 4 -4.39 -7.48 -7.72
N VAL A 5 -3.31 -8.24 -7.67
CA VAL A 5 -3.32 -9.52 -6.95
C VAL A 5 -3.28 -9.21 -5.47
N THR A 6 -4.16 -9.81 -4.68
CA THR A 6 -4.33 -9.45 -3.27
C THR A 6 -3.76 -10.50 -2.33
N LEU A 7 -3.22 -10.02 -1.20
CA LEU A 7 -2.89 -10.88 -0.06
C LEU A 7 -4.19 -11.23 0.66
N LYS A 8 -4.34 -12.49 1.05
CA LYS A 8 -5.59 -12.98 1.65
C LYS A 8 -5.44 -13.56 3.04
N GLU A 9 -4.29 -14.14 3.34
CA GLU A 9 -4.12 -14.92 4.57
C GLU A 9 -3.59 -14.07 5.71
N ASN A 10 -4.17 -14.25 6.92
CA ASN A 10 -3.75 -13.51 8.10
C ASN A 10 -2.27 -13.72 8.43
N TYR A 11 -1.74 -14.93 8.21
CA TYR A 11 -0.34 -15.18 8.52
C TYR A 11 0.60 -14.37 7.61
N GLU A 12 0.17 -14.08 6.38
CA GLU A 12 0.95 -13.26 5.45
C GLU A 12 1.06 -11.82 5.97
N PHE A 13 -0.07 -11.26 6.46
CA PHE A 13 -0.07 -9.93 7.05
C PHE A 13 0.83 -9.87 8.28
N ARG A 14 0.71 -10.86 9.16
CA ARG A 14 1.53 -10.92 10.38
C ARG A 14 3.02 -10.97 10.06
N ARG A 15 3.39 -11.80 9.09
CA ARG A 15 4.78 -11.92 8.66
C ARG A 15 5.32 -10.59 8.14
N MET A 16 4.50 -9.87 7.40
CA MET A 16 4.87 -8.56 6.87
C MET A 16 5.14 -7.55 7.99
N TYR A 17 4.27 -7.52 9.00
CA TYR A 17 4.45 -6.61 10.11
C TYR A 17 5.69 -6.92 10.94
N GLN A 18 6.05 -8.18 11.01
CA GLN A 18 7.22 -8.61 11.79
C GLN A 18 8.53 -8.52 11.02
N ARG A 19 8.51 -8.82 9.74
CA ARG A 19 9.74 -9.01 8.94
C ARG A 19 9.86 -8.11 7.73
N GLY A 20 8.81 -7.41 7.38
CA GLY A 20 8.85 -6.51 6.22
C GLY A 20 9.54 -5.20 6.54
N ALA A 21 10.03 -4.53 5.52
CA ALA A 21 10.46 -3.15 5.63
C ALA A 21 9.24 -2.25 5.64
N SER A 22 9.33 -1.08 6.28
CA SER A 22 8.20 -0.16 6.33
C SER A 22 8.65 1.28 6.22
N ALA A 23 7.72 2.12 5.75
CA ALA A 23 7.89 3.56 5.73
C ALA A 23 6.56 4.21 6.08
N VAL A 24 6.63 5.27 6.88
CA VAL A 24 5.47 5.94 7.45
C VAL A 24 5.29 7.32 6.82
N GLY A 25 4.08 7.61 6.36
CA GLY A 25 3.73 8.93 5.86
C GLY A 25 2.50 9.47 6.56
N GLY A 26 2.10 10.69 6.19
CA GLY A 26 0.95 11.35 6.78
C GLY A 26 -0.38 10.68 6.44
N GLY A 27 -0.49 10.08 5.27
CA GLY A 27 -1.72 9.48 4.78
C GLY A 27 -1.74 7.97 4.74
N MET A 28 -0.62 7.31 5.03
CA MET A 28 -0.55 5.86 4.98
C MET A 28 0.77 5.34 5.54
N VAL A 29 0.80 4.05 5.84
CA VAL A 29 2.05 3.32 6.11
C VAL A 29 2.18 2.25 5.02
N VAL A 30 3.38 2.09 4.48
CA VAL A 30 3.66 1.07 3.48
C VAL A 30 4.61 0.04 4.06
N TYR A 31 4.22 -1.23 3.98
CA TYR A 31 5.09 -2.37 4.30
C TYR A 31 5.41 -3.09 3.00
N CYS A 32 6.60 -3.65 2.90
CA CYS A 32 6.95 -4.46 1.74
C CYS A 32 7.93 -5.58 2.10
N ARG A 33 7.90 -6.62 1.28
CA ARG A 33 8.80 -7.76 1.42
C ARG A 33 8.87 -8.50 0.09
N LYS A 34 10.06 -8.98 -0.28
CA LYS A 34 10.21 -9.78 -1.50
C LYS A 34 9.43 -11.10 -1.36
N ASN A 35 8.75 -11.50 -2.42
CA ASN A 35 7.91 -12.70 -2.39
C ASN A 35 8.35 -13.84 -3.32
N LYS A 36 9.30 -13.59 -4.21
CA LYS A 36 9.82 -14.59 -5.17
C LYS A 36 8.77 -15.10 -6.17
N LEU A 37 7.67 -14.36 -6.35
CA LEU A 37 6.60 -14.78 -7.27
C LEU A 37 6.72 -14.16 -8.66
N GLY A 38 7.58 -13.15 -8.81
CA GLY A 38 7.71 -12.45 -10.09
C GLY A 38 6.65 -11.41 -10.35
N HIS A 39 5.70 -11.24 -9.43
CA HIS A 39 4.67 -10.21 -9.49
C HIS A 39 4.33 -9.71 -8.10
N ASN A 40 3.71 -8.54 -8.03
CA ASN A 40 3.36 -7.93 -6.76
C ASN A 40 2.00 -8.40 -6.26
N ARG A 41 1.88 -8.48 -4.93
CA ARG A 41 0.59 -8.71 -4.29
C ARG A 41 0.33 -7.57 -3.31
N LEU A 42 -0.93 -7.17 -3.21
CA LEU A 42 -1.34 -6.01 -2.41
C LEU A 42 -2.28 -6.43 -1.29
N GLY A 43 -2.00 -5.95 -0.07
CA GLY A 43 -2.92 -6.01 1.04
C GLY A 43 -3.23 -4.59 1.50
N ILE A 44 -4.45 -4.36 1.95
CA ILE A 44 -4.85 -3.08 2.50
C ILE A 44 -5.52 -3.34 3.84
N THR A 45 -5.06 -2.64 4.88
CA THR A 45 -5.68 -2.75 6.20
C THR A 45 -6.20 -1.39 6.65
N VAL A 46 -7.36 -1.43 7.29
CA VAL A 46 -8.00 -0.24 7.84
C VAL A 46 -8.39 -0.55 9.26
N SER A 47 -7.88 0.22 10.23
CA SER A 47 -8.21 0.02 11.64
C SER A 47 -9.68 0.33 11.90
N VAL A 48 -10.31 -0.47 12.76
CA VAL A 48 -11.69 -0.19 13.21
C VAL A 48 -11.80 1.18 13.88
N LYS A 49 -10.71 1.71 14.40
CA LYS A 49 -10.69 3.02 15.03
C LYS A 49 -10.97 4.16 14.06
N LEU A 50 -10.83 3.94 12.75
CA LEU A 50 -11.09 4.97 11.75
C LEU A 50 -12.59 5.15 11.47
N GLY A 51 -13.44 4.25 11.92
CA GLY A 51 -14.88 4.36 11.75
C GLY A 51 -15.51 3.04 11.32
N HIS A 52 -16.73 3.12 10.81
CA HIS A 52 -17.52 1.95 10.42
C HIS A 52 -17.31 1.59 8.95
N ALA A 53 -18.11 0.65 8.46
CA ALA A 53 -17.93 0.05 7.13
C ALA A 53 -17.81 1.05 5.98
N VAL A 54 -18.61 2.13 5.99
CA VAL A 54 -18.55 3.13 4.92
C VAL A 54 -17.18 3.81 4.88
N VAL A 55 -16.64 4.14 6.06
CA VAL A 55 -15.32 4.77 6.19
C VAL A 55 -14.23 3.79 5.72
N HIS A 56 -14.33 2.53 6.12
CA HIS A 56 -13.38 1.51 5.71
C HIS A 56 -13.36 1.33 4.19
N ASN A 57 -14.54 1.28 3.58
CA ASN A 57 -14.64 1.11 2.13
C ASN A 57 -14.04 2.29 1.40
N ARG A 58 -14.28 3.51 1.90
CA ARG A 58 -13.72 4.71 1.30
C ARG A 58 -12.20 4.73 1.39
N ALA A 59 -11.66 4.40 2.56
CA ALA A 59 -10.21 4.37 2.76
C ALA A 59 -9.56 3.33 1.84
N ARG A 60 -10.14 2.13 1.77
CA ARG A 60 -9.63 1.07 0.90
C ARG A 60 -9.65 1.49 -0.57
N ARG A 61 -10.74 2.12 -0.99
CA ARG A 61 -10.88 2.57 -2.38
C ARG A 61 -9.80 3.59 -2.73
N ARG A 62 -9.56 4.54 -1.83
CA ARG A 62 -8.55 5.56 -2.07
C ARG A 62 -7.13 4.97 -2.15
N LEU A 63 -6.78 4.08 -1.23
CA LEU A 63 -5.47 3.44 -1.25
C LEU A 63 -5.30 2.51 -2.45
N ARG A 64 -6.34 1.76 -2.79
CA ARG A 64 -6.30 0.87 -3.96
C ARG A 64 -6.09 1.67 -5.23
N GLU A 65 -6.74 2.82 -5.35
CA GLU A 65 -6.62 3.67 -6.54
C GLU A 65 -5.22 4.25 -6.67
N VAL A 66 -4.62 4.70 -5.56
CA VAL A 66 -3.23 5.18 -5.56
C VAL A 66 -2.30 4.07 -6.04
N TYR A 67 -2.47 2.86 -5.51
CA TYR A 67 -1.65 1.74 -5.91
C TYR A 67 -1.85 1.42 -7.40
N ARG A 68 -3.09 1.33 -7.84
CA ARG A 68 -3.43 0.97 -9.22
C ARG A 68 -2.80 1.93 -10.22
N LEU A 69 -2.88 3.21 -9.95
CA LEU A 69 -2.35 4.23 -10.87
C LEU A 69 -0.84 4.24 -10.94
N ASN A 70 -0.17 3.75 -9.91
CA ASN A 70 1.29 3.76 -9.86
C ASN A 70 1.92 2.38 -10.01
N SER A 71 1.10 1.34 -10.21
CA SER A 71 1.61 -0.04 -10.23
C SER A 71 2.66 -0.28 -11.32
N GLY A 72 2.53 0.39 -12.46
CA GLY A 72 3.49 0.26 -13.55
C GLY A 72 4.87 0.82 -13.25
N ARG A 73 4.99 1.62 -12.20
CA ARG A 73 6.26 2.20 -11.77
C ARG A 73 6.95 1.39 -10.68
N LEU A 74 6.30 0.36 -10.18
CA LEU A 74 6.82 -0.43 -9.07
C LEU A 74 7.66 -1.60 -9.57
N ARG A 75 8.71 -1.91 -8.82
CA ARG A 75 9.47 -3.14 -9.04
C ARG A 75 8.56 -4.33 -8.76
N GLN A 76 8.74 -5.41 -9.48
CA GLN A 76 7.92 -6.60 -9.33
C GLN A 76 8.55 -7.60 -8.38
N GLY A 77 7.70 -8.46 -7.80
CA GLY A 77 8.16 -9.51 -6.89
C GLY A 77 8.09 -9.13 -5.42
N TYR A 78 7.19 -8.22 -5.07
CA TYR A 78 7.03 -7.76 -3.69
C TYR A 78 5.60 -7.95 -3.21
N ASP A 79 5.48 -8.35 -1.96
CA ASP A 79 4.22 -8.21 -1.23
C ASP A 79 4.23 -6.82 -0.60
N MET A 80 3.13 -6.10 -0.71
CA MET A 80 2.98 -4.78 -0.13
C MET A 80 1.71 -4.71 0.70
N ILE A 81 1.78 -4.03 1.82
CA ILE A 81 0.59 -3.73 2.62
C ILE A 81 0.51 -2.23 2.79
N LEU A 82 -0.62 -1.66 2.43
CA LEU A 82 -0.93 -0.26 2.68
C LEU A 82 -1.84 -0.18 3.91
N VAL A 83 -1.41 0.55 4.92
CA VAL A 83 -2.18 0.71 6.16
C VAL A 83 -2.80 2.09 6.14
N ALA A 84 -4.13 2.15 6.22
CA ALA A 84 -4.86 3.42 6.25
C ALA A 84 -4.62 4.15 7.57
N ARG A 85 -4.53 5.47 7.50
CA ARG A 85 -4.46 6.36 8.66
C ARG A 85 -5.57 7.39 8.53
N GLY A 86 -5.77 8.21 9.58
CA GLY A 86 -6.82 9.23 9.54
C GLY A 86 -6.74 10.11 8.30
N ARG A 87 -5.54 10.53 7.92
CA ARG A 87 -5.36 11.38 6.74
C ARG A 87 -5.61 10.68 5.42
N THR A 88 -5.72 9.36 5.38
CA THR A 88 -6.16 8.68 4.17
C THR A 88 -7.51 9.23 3.68
N LEU A 89 -8.37 9.59 4.62
CA LEU A 89 -9.72 10.06 4.31
C LEU A 89 -9.77 11.55 3.96
N THR A 90 -8.86 12.35 4.50
CA THR A 90 -8.92 13.81 4.41
C THR A 90 -7.89 14.42 3.48
N ALA A 91 -6.80 13.71 3.20
CA ALA A 91 -5.77 14.24 2.30
C ALA A 91 -6.30 14.37 0.89
N SER A 92 -5.78 15.34 0.14
CA SER A 92 -6.12 15.47 -1.27
C SER A 92 -5.57 14.27 -2.04
N TRP A 93 -6.08 14.06 -3.22
CA TRP A 93 -5.56 13.01 -4.11
C TRP A 93 -4.07 13.20 -4.37
N LYS A 94 -3.66 14.45 -4.65
CA LYS A 94 -2.26 14.76 -4.90
C LYS A 94 -1.38 14.41 -3.69
N GLU A 95 -1.83 14.75 -2.49
CA GLU A 95 -1.08 14.43 -1.28
C GLU A 95 -0.91 12.93 -1.08
N LEU A 96 -1.98 12.15 -1.29
CA LEU A 96 -1.90 10.71 -1.16
C LEU A 96 -0.93 10.12 -2.19
N ASN A 97 -1.03 10.59 -3.42
CA ASN A 97 -0.18 10.10 -4.49
C ASN A 97 1.29 10.43 -4.22
N ASP A 98 1.57 11.67 -3.84
CA ASP A 98 2.93 12.10 -3.54
C ASP A 98 3.50 11.33 -2.35
N THR A 99 2.68 11.10 -1.32
CA THR A 99 3.09 10.32 -0.15
C THR A 99 3.43 8.88 -0.54
N PHE A 100 2.56 8.26 -1.32
CA PHE A 100 2.79 6.87 -1.76
C PHE A 100 4.12 6.75 -2.52
N LEU A 101 4.35 7.64 -3.47
CA LEU A 101 5.58 7.61 -4.26
C LEU A 101 6.82 7.87 -3.41
N ARG A 102 6.72 8.80 -2.46
CA ARG A 102 7.82 9.09 -1.54
C ARG A 102 8.17 7.89 -0.68
N LEU A 103 7.15 7.20 -0.16
CA LEU A 103 7.37 6.02 0.67
C LEU A 103 7.92 4.85 -0.15
N CYS A 104 7.42 4.68 -1.37
CA CYS A 104 7.93 3.64 -2.25
C CYS A 104 9.38 3.91 -2.66
N ARG A 105 9.74 5.17 -2.88
CA ARG A 105 11.12 5.52 -3.17
C ARG A 105 12.03 5.21 -1.98
N LYS A 106 11.58 5.54 -0.78
CA LYS A 106 12.31 5.27 0.44
C LYS A 106 12.55 3.77 0.64
N LEU A 107 11.60 2.95 0.22
CA LEU A 107 11.69 1.48 0.32
C LEU A 107 12.33 0.84 -0.92
N GLU A 108 12.78 1.65 -1.85
CA GLU A 108 13.40 1.19 -3.10
C GLU A 108 12.47 0.32 -3.94
N LEU A 109 11.18 0.67 -3.93
CA LEU A 109 10.16 -0.06 -4.69
C LEU A 109 9.90 0.53 -6.07
N LEU A 110 10.38 1.74 -6.35
CA LEU A 110 10.18 2.35 -7.65
C LEU A 110 11.26 1.89 -8.62
N GLU A 111 10.86 1.59 -9.85
CA GLU A 111 11.82 1.38 -10.90
C GLU A 111 12.49 2.70 -11.20
N ASP A 112 13.83 2.69 -11.17
CA ASP A 112 14.61 3.89 -11.41
C ASP A 112 14.81 4.03 -12.89
N ARG A 113 14.09 4.98 -13.48
CA ARG A 113 14.26 5.32 -14.89
C ARG A 113 15.03 6.62 -14.96
N SER A 114 16.30 6.52 -14.75
CA SER A 114 17.16 7.67 -14.94
C SER A 114 17.28 8.04 -16.41
#